data_ff086e7f19b3909f9942161ec2df2321
#
_entry.id   ff086e7f19b3909f9942161ec2df2321
#
_cell.length_a   1.000
_cell.length_b   1.000
_cell.length_c   1.000
_cell.angle_alpha   90.00
_cell.angle_beta   90.00
_cell.angle_gamma   90.00
#
_symmetry.space_group_name_H-M   'P 1'
#
loop_
_entity.id
_entity.type
_entity.pdbx_description
1 polymer ?
#
loop_
_entity_poly.entity_id
_entity_poly.type
_entity_poly.pdbx_seq_one_letter_code
_entity_poly.pdbx_strand_id
1 'polypeptide(L)'
;MIKEIKSEKEFKENVLDSAEAVLVDFNATWCGPCKMQRPILENLSKDYKIVSVDTDENEELAYQYKVMSIPCMVLIKDGKEVKRMVGLHSEEDIKEFLK
;
A
#
# COMPACT_ATOMS: atom_id res chain seq x y z
N MET A 1 4.08 -11.45 4.54
CA MET A 1 2.63 -11.42 4.75
C MET A 1 2.11 -9.99 4.80
N ILE A 2 1.02 -9.72 4.13
CA ILE A 2 0.47 -8.36 4.04
C ILE A 2 -0.60 -8.18 5.12
N LYS A 3 -0.45 -7.12 5.91
CA LYS A 3 -1.46 -6.81 6.93
C LYS A 3 -2.57 -5.96 6.32
N GLU A 4 -3.83 -6.37 6.59
CA GLU A 4 -5.00 -5.58 6.20
C GLU A 4 -5.25 -4.51 7.26
N ILE A 5 -5.30 -3.26 6.85
CA ILE A 5 -5.58 -2.14 7.74
C ILE A 5 -7.09 -1.94 7.82
N LYS A 6 -7.63 -1.98 9.03
CA LYS A 6 -9.08 -1.91 9.25
C LYS A 6 -9.56 -0.58 9.83
N SER A 7 -8.63 0.29 10.25
CA SER A 7 -9.00 1.55 10.88
C SER A 7 -7.84 2.54 10.78
N GLU A 8 -8.14 3.82 11.05
CA GLU A 8 -7.09 4.84 11.11
C GLU A 8 -6.12 4.59 12.24
N LYS A 9 -6.61 4.00 13.34
CA LYS A 9 -5.75 3.65 14.47
C LYS A 9 -4.73 2.60 14.03
N GLU A 10 -5.17 1.56 13.34
CA GLU A 10 -4.25 0.52 12.84
C GLU A 10 -3.26 1.10 11.83
N PHE A 11 -3.71 2.05 11.00
CA PHE A 11 -2.82 2.70 10.05
C PHE A 11 -1.72 3.47 10.78
N LYS A 12 -2.11 4.22 11.81
CA LYS A 12 -1.12 4.95 12.61
C LYS A 12 -0.11 3.99 13.22
N GLU A 13 -0.59 2.95 13.88
CA GLU A 13 0.26 2.00 14.59
C GLU A 13 1.19 1.22 13.67
N ASN A 14 0.71 0.82 12.50
CA ASN A 14 1.47 -0.06 11.61
C ASN A 14 2.24 0.68 10.53
N VAL A 15 1.86 1.92 10.21
CA VAL A 15 2.46 2.68 9.12
C VAL A 15 3.14 3.95 9.62
N LEU A 16 2.37 4.84 10.25
CA LEU A 16 2.90 6.15 10.63
C LEU A 16 3.96 6.06 11.73
N ASP A 17 3.77 5.16 12.68
CA ASP A 17 4.70 4.98 13.81
C ASP A 17 5.82 3.98 13.48
N SER A 18 5.83 3.42 12.27
CA SER A 18 6.84 2.42 11.90
C SER A 18 8.23 3.03 11.77
N ALA A 19 9.22 2.35 12.33
CA ALA A 19 10.64 2.75 12.21
C ALA A 19 11.17 2.43 10.80
N GLU A 20 10.56 1.48 10.10
CA GLU A 20 10.98 1.12 8.75
C GLU A 20 9.98 1.66 7.71
N ALA A 21 10.44 1.79 6.46
CA ALA A 21 9.57 2.20 5.38
C ALA A 21 8.46 1.17 5.17
N VAL A 22 7.25 1.64 4.85
CA VAL A 22 6.09 0.78 4.63
C VAL A 22 5.49 1.09 3.26
N LEU A 23 5.25 0.05 2.47
CA LEU A 23 4.54 0.20 1.21
C LEU A 23 3.05 -0.02 1.48
N VAL A 24 2.24 0.99 1.21
CA VAL A 24 0.80 0.94 1.43
C VAL A 24 0.11 0.73 0.08
N ASP A 25 -0.59 -0.40 -0.04
CA ASP A 25 -1.34 -0.75 -1.24
C ASP A 25 -2.81 -0.35 -1.06
N PHE A 26 -3.21 0.75 -1.70
CA PHE A 26 -4.61 1.15 -1.74
C PHE A 26 -5.31 0.38 -2.85
N ASN A 27 -6.37 -0.35 -2.50
CA ASN A 27 -7.03 -1.28 -3.42
C ASN A 27 -8.53 -1.36 -3.14
N ALA A 28 -9.25 -2.19 -3.90
CA ALA A 28 -10.66 -2.48 -3.67
C ALA A 28 -10.95 -3.89 -4.16
N THR A 29 -11.98 -4.51 -3.58
CA THR A 29 -12.32 -5.89 -3.91
C THR A 29 -12.81 -6.08 -5.35
N TRP A 30 -13.40 -5.05 -5.94
CA TRP A 30 -13.92 -5.09 -7.32
C TRP A 30 -12.88 -4.74 -8.38
N CYS A 31 -11.69 -4.41 -7.99
CA CYS A 31 -10.64 -3.91 -8.89
C CYS A 31 -9.83 -5.07 -9.47
N GLY A 32 -9.99 -5.32 -10.78
CA GLY A 32 -9.25 -6.38 -11.47
C GLY A 32 -7.74 -6.24 -11.39
N PRO A 33 -7.17 -5.08 -11.75
CA PRO A 33 -5.71 -4.87 -11.64
C PRO A 33 -5.19 -5.03 -10.22
N CYS A 34 -5.99 -4.67 -9.20
CA CYS A 34 -5.61 -4.86 -7.80
C CYS A 34 -5.45 -6.35 -7.49
N LYS A 35 -6.32 -7.18 -8.03
CA LYS A 35 -6.25 -8.63 -7.83
C LYS A 35 -5.01 -9.22 -8.47
N MET A 36 -4.58 -8.69 -9.60
CA MET A 36 -3.36 -9.11 -10.27
C MET A 36 -2.12 -8.64 -9.53
N GLN A 37 -2.19 -7.47 -8.90
CA GLN A 37 -1.08 -6.91 -8.14
C GLN A 37 -0.82 -7.68 -6.85
N ARG A 38 -1.86 -8.25 -6.24
CA ARG A 38 -1.78 -8.88 -4.92
C ARG A 38 -0.75 -10.00 -4.82
N PRO A 39 -0.69 -10.99 -5.73
CA PRO A 39 0.31 -12.05 -5.62
C PRO A 39 1.74 -11.53 -5.69
N ILE A 40 1.98 -10.49 -6.49
CA ILE A 40 3.29 -9.87 -6.60
C ILE A 40 3.67 -9.24 -5.27
N LEU A 41 2.74 -8.51 -4.65
CA LEU A 41 2.98 -7.87 -3.35
C LEU A 41 3.15 -8.91 -2.25
N GLU A 42 2.41 -10.02 -2.30
CA GLU A 42 2.58 -11.09 -1.31
C GLU A 42 4.00 -11.65 -1.36
N ASN A 43 4.53 -11.84 -2.55
CA ASN A 43 5.89 -12.33 -2.69
C ASN A 43 6.90 -11.32 -2.14
N LEU A 44 6.72 -10.04 -2.45
CA LEU A 44 7.61 -8.98 -1.97
C LEU A 44 7.49 -8.77 -0.46
N SER A 45 6.35 -9.11 0.14
CA SER A 45 6.14 -8.94 1.58
C SER A 45 7.02 -9.84 2.43
N LYS A 46 7.71 -10.80 1.83
CA LYS A 46 8.71 -11.62 2.52
C LYS A 46 9.92 -10.78 2.92
N ASP A 47 10.22 -9.74 2.14
CA ASP A 47 11.41 -8.92 2.33
C ASP A 47 11.12 -7.46 2.68
N TYR A 48 9.89 -7.01 2.43
CA TYR A 48 9.50 -5.61 2.64
C TYR A 48 8.21 -5.54 3.46
N LYS A 49 8.08 -4.49 4.26
CA LYS A 49 6.86 -4.28 5.02
C LYS A 49 5.80 -3.69 4.10
N ILE A 50 4.72 -4.43 3.91
CA ILE A 50 3.61 -4.04 3.02
C ILE A 50 2.31 -4.18 3.78
N VAL A 51 1.45 -3.17 3.67
CA VAL A 51 0.10 -3.22 4.24
C VAL A 51 -0.92 -2.94 3.13
N SER A 52 -2.13 -3.40 3.34
CA SER A 52 -3.24 -3.24 2.39
C SER A 52 -4.32 -2.37 2.99
N VAL A 53 -4.81 -1.40 2.22
CA VAL A 53 -5.90 -0.52 2.63
C VAL A 53 -6.99 -0.59 1.57
N ASP A 54 -8.13 -1.18 1.93
CA ASP A 54 -9.31 -1.21 1.06
C ASP A 54 -9.94 0.19 1.08
N THR A 55 -10.02 0.83 -0.09
CA THR A 55 -10.49 2.21 -0.18
C THR A 55 -11.98 2.35 0.15
N ASP A 56 -12.76 1.31 -0.06
CA ASP A 56 -14.20 1.36 0.25
C ASP A 56 -14.43 1.23 1.75
N GLU A 57 -13.58 0.49 2.46
CA GLU A 57 -13.68 0.32 3.91
C GLU A 57 -12.95 1.42 4.67
N ASN A 58 -12.03 2.14 4.02
CA ASN A 58 -11.19 3.16 4.65
C ASN A 58 -11.22 4.44 3.81
N GLU A 59 -12.42 4.97 3.57
CA GLU A 59 -12.61 6.12 2.68
C GLU A 59 -11.83 7.36 3.13
N GLU A 60 -11.74 7.57 4.45
CA GLU A 60 -11.04 8.73 4.99
C GLU A 60 -9.55 8.67 4.68
N LEU A 61 -8.94 7.49 4.83
CA LEU A 61 -7.52 7.31 4.50
C LEU A 61 -7.27 7.53 3.01
N ALA A 62 -8.14 6.97 2.16
CA ALA A 62 -8.01 7.15 0.72
C ALA A 62 -8.09 8.62 0.34
N TYR A 63 -8.99 9.36 0.99
CA TYR A 63 -9.15 10.78 0.77
C TYR A 63 -7.92 11.56 1.22
N GLN A 64 -7.40 11.26 2.40
CA GLN A 64 -6.20 11.92 2.94
C GLN A 64 -5.00 11.78 2.01
N TYR A 65 -4.85 10.62 1.38
CA TYR A 65 -3.74 10.37 0.47
C TYR A 65 -4.09 10.68 -0.98
N LYS A 66 -5.28 11.26 -1.23
CA LYS A 66 -5.71 11.69 -2.56
C LYS A 66 -5.61 10.57 -3.59
N VAL A 67 -6.09 9.39 -3.20
CA VAL A 67 -6.06 8.22 -4.08
C VAL A 67 -7.15 8.38 -5.13
N MET A 68 -6.74 8.57 -6.38
CA MET A 68 -7.66 8.82 -7.50
C MET A 68 -7.86 7.57 -8.36
N SER A 69 -6.85 6.71 -8.42
CA SER A 69 -6.90 5.48 -9.20
C SER A 69 -6.27 4.35 -8.39
N ILE A 70 -6.75 3.14 -8.57
CA ILE A 70 -6.23 1.98 -7.87
C ILE A 70 -5.84 0.87 -8.87
N PRO A 71 -4.83 0.04 -8.54
CA PRO A 71 -4.08 0.08 -7.28
C PRO A 71 -3.18 1.31 -7.21
N CYS A 72 -2.99 1.80 -5.99
CA CYS A 72 -2.09 2.93 -5.74
C CYS A 72 -1.17 2.52 -4.60
N MET A 73 0.13 2.44 -4.87
CA MET A 73 1.11 2.02 -3.88
C MET A 73 1.88 3.24 -3.40
N VAL A 74 1.77 3.53 -2.12
CA VAL A 74 2.38 4.71 -1.50
C VAL A 74 3.46 4.26 -0.54
N LEU A 75 4.69 4.74 -0.74
CA LEU A 75 5.79 4.43 0.16
C LEU A 75 5.86 5.50 1.24
N ILE A 76 5.74 5.06 2.50
CA ILE A 76 5.75 5.96 3.66
C ILE A 76 6.95 5.64 4.53
N LYS A 77 7.72 6.66 4.88
CA LYS A 77 8.88 6.55 5.74
C LYS A 77 8.83 7.66 6.77
N ASP A 78 9.02 7.31 8.04
CA ASP A 78 8.96 8.28 9.15
C ASP A 78 7.65 9.08 9.15
N GLY A 79 6.55 8.39 8.84
CA GLY A 79 5.21 8.98 8.85
C GLY A 79 4.87 9.85 7.64
N LYS A 80 5.75 9.92 6.65
CA LYS A 80 5.55 10.80 5.50
C LYS A 80 5.61 10.05 4.18
N GLU A 81 4.76 10.47 3.24
CA GLU A 81 4.81 9.91 1.89
C GLU A 81 6.10 10.33 1.19
N VAL A 82 6.85 9.35 0.71
CA VAL A 82 8.11 9.58 0.00
C VAL A 82 7.87 9.61 -1.50
N LYS A 83 7.10 8.64 -2.01
CA LYS A 83 6.79 8.52 -3.44
C LYS A 83 5.65 7.53 -3.61
N ARG A 84 5.06 7.48 -4.82
CA ARG A 84 3.97 6.55 -5.10
C ARG A 84 4.03 6.02 -6.53
N MET A 85 3.38 4.88 -6.74
CA MET A 85 3.16 4.29 -8.06
C MET A 85 1.67 4.07 -8.22
N VAL A 86 1.13 4.35 -9.41
CA VAL A 86 -0.28 4.15 -9.70
C VAL A 86 -0.42 3.10 -10.79
N GLY A 87 -1.36 2.20 -10.62
CA GLY A 87 -1.62 1.13 -11.58
C GLY A 87 -0.85 -0.14 -11.30
N LEU A 88 -1.08 -1.13 -12.15
CA LEU A 88 -0.43 -2.43 -12.04
C LEU A 88 1.03 -2.34 -12.48
N HIS A 89 1.93 -2.84 -11.64
CA HIS A 89 3.37 -2.84 -11.93
C HIS A 89 3.95 -4.22 -11.69
N SER A 90 5.01 -4.54 -12.42
CA SER A 90 5.72 -5.82 -12.27
C SER A 90 6.47 -5.86 -10.94
N GLU A 91 6.83 -7.08 -10.52
CA GLU A 91 7.64 -7.25 -9.33
C GLU A 91 8.97 -6.52 -9.46
N GLU A 92 9.59 -6.58 -10.63
CA GLU A 92 10.86 -5.93 -10.91
C GLU A 92 10.77 -4.41 -10.74
N ASP A 93 9.71 -3.81 -11.29
CA ASP A 93 9.49 -2.38 -11.19
C ASP A 93 9.28 -1.95 -9.73
N ILE A 94 8.54 -2.76 -8.98
CA ILE A 94 8.29 -2.44 -7.57
C ILE A 94 9.57 -2.56 -6.75
N LYS A 95 10.39 -3.58 -7.01
CA LYS A 95 11.69 -3.71 -6.33
C LYS A 95 12.58 -2.50 -6.58
N GLU A 96 12.61 -2.02 -7.82
CA GLU A 96 13.38 -0.84 -8.17
C GLU A 96 12.86 0.39 -7.44
N PHE A 97 11.54 0.51 -7.38
CA PHE A 97 10.86 1.60 -6.66
C PHE A 97 11.20 1.58 -5.16
N LEU A 98 11.35 0.40 -4.57
CA LEU A 98 11.60 0.26 -3.13
C LEU A 98 13.06 0.46 -2.71
N LYS A 99 13.95 0.59 -3.66
CA LYS A 99 15.37 0.81 -3.36
C LYS A 99 15.64 2.19 -2.76
#